data_a9365e6e5e7663e76e3cb45516f20558
#
_entry.id   a9365e6e5e7663e76e3cb45516f20558
#
_cell.length_a   1.000
_cell.length_b   1.000
_cell.length_c   1.000
_cell.angle_alpha   90.00
_cell.angle_beta   90.00
_cell.angle_gamma   90.00
#
_symmetry.space_group_name_H-M   'P 1'
#
loop_
_entity.id
_entity.type
_entity.pdbx_description
1 polymer ?
#
loop_
_entity_poly.entity_id
_entity_poly.type
_entity_poly.pdbx_seq_one_letter_code
_entity_poly.pdbx_strand_id
1 'polypeptide(L)'
;MKNLKNLLVISFALAALLLASGCGKSDLREANAVWGQADATEVDVNTKVPGRLVKLYVREGSQVKKGDMLAQIDAREQDALTDAAKAKVEAAKASRLQALANYEQAQRDFARYEQLYQRGAVSKAVYEAYSSKQEVLGAVYEQANASVEASEKALKQSSINLGETILVAPFDGIVTTKYSDVGTMISSGMPIVAIQSPSDNWVNFKIKETDLGKYTLNSSVMLQGRNPELKLPGKIVDISKKPNFATYRATSERGNDDDIITFNVKVQTNDARVRPGMRFKLLQG
;
A
#
# COMPACT_ATOMS: atom_id res chain seq x y z
N MET A 1 -25.00 10.22 85.41
CA MET A 1 -24.61 9.12 84.51
C MET A 1 -25.45 9.02 83.22
N LYS A 2 -26.61 9.70 83.06
CA LYS A 2 -27.42 9.68 81.83
C LYS A 2 -26.92 10.58 80.75
N ASN A 3 -26.29 11.70 81.04
CA ASN A 3 -25.85 12.69 80.07
C ASN A 3 -24.55 12.27 79.31
N LEU A 4 -23.72 11.40 79.91
CA LEU A 4 -22.49 10.94 79.28
C LEU A 4 -22.74 9.92 78.14
N LYS A 5 -23.79 9.11 78.25
CA LYS A 5 -24.22 8.13 77.22
C LYS A 5 -24.80 8.83 76.00
N ASN A 6 -25.54 9.91 76.16
CA ASN A 6 -26.08 10.66 75.06
C ASN A 6 -25.01 11.44 74.25
N LEU A 7 -23.94 11.90 74.95
CA LEU A 7 -22.82 12.59 74.24
C LEU A 7 -22.03 11.61 73.40
N LEU A 8 -21.85 10.36 73.86
CA LEU A 8 -21.14 9.29 73.13
C LEU A 8 -21.91 8.79 71.90
N VAL A 9 -23.27 8.72 72.01
CA VAL A 9 -24.11 8.35 70.85
C VAL A 9 -24.14 9.43 69.80
N ILE A 10 -24.13 10.70 70.18
CA ILE A 10 -24.14 11.86 69.21
C ILE A 10 -22.78 11.93 68.53
N SER A 11 -21.65 11.69 69.22
CA SER A 11 -20.33 11.66 68.63
C SER A 11 -20.13 10.51 67.62
N PHE A 12 -20.75 9.34 67.89
CA PHE A 12 -20.67 8.20 67.00
C PHE A 12 -21.55 8.37 65.74
N ALA A 13 -22.70 9.03 65.91
CA ALA A 13 -23.58 9.39 64.78
C ALA A 13 -22.96 10.44 63.89
N LEU A 14 -22.23 11.42 64.44
CA LEU A 14 -21.55 12.45 63.65
C LEU A 14 -20.33 11.89 62.90
N ALA A 15 -19.60 10.92 63.48
CA ALA A 15 -18.49 10.21 62.83
C ALA A 15 -18.94 9.29 61.70
N ALA A 16 -20.14 8.65 61.84
CA ALA A 16 -20.74 7.83 60.82
C ALA A 16 -21.23 8.66 59.59
N LEU A 17 -21.67 9.91 59.82
CA LEU A 17 -22.11 10.82 58.75
C LEU A 17 -20.94 11.37 57.90
N LEU A 18 -19.74 11.44 58.47
CA LEU A 18 -18.54 11.90 57.74
C LEU A 18 -17.86 10.81 56.90
N LEU A 19 -18.19 9.54 57.10
CA LEU A 19 -17.71 8.41 56.34
C LEU A 19 -18.56 8.09 55.11
N ALA A 20 -19.78 8.65 54.99
CA ALA A 20 -20.69 8.42 53.88
C ALA A 20 -20.51 9.36 52.69
N SER A 21 -19.62 10.37 52.75
CA SER A 21 -19.46 11.36 51.69
C SER A 21 -18.26 11.10 50.76
N GLY A 22 -17.62 9.93 50.83
CA GLY A 22 -16.39 9.59 50.13
C GLY A 22 -16.47 8.66 48.94
N CYS A 23 -17.63 8.21 48.51
CA CYS A 23 -17.75 7.33 47.34
C CYS A 23 -18.82 7.84 46.35
N GLY A 24 -18.47 8.36 45.23
CA GLY A 24 -19.45 8.55 44.18
C GLY A 24 -19.22 9.61 43.12
N LYS A 25 -17.98 10.10 42.87
CA LYS A 25 -17.79 11.04 41.76
C LYS A 25 -16.78 10.60 40.69
N SER A 26 -16.06 9.51 40.87
CA SER A 26 -15.09 9.02 39.88
C SER A 26 -15.69 8.08 38.82
N ASP A 27 -16.70 7.30 39.18
CA ASP A 27 -17.20 6.24 38.28
C ASP A 27 -18.16 6.72 37.19
N LEU A 28 -18.86 7.83 37.38
CA LEU A 28 -19.80 8.35 36.37
C LEU A 28 -19.11 9.05 35.16
N ARG A 29 -17.86 9.50 35.32
CA ARG A 29 -17.08 10.05 34.20
C ARG A 29 -16.44 8.96 33.32
N GLU A 30 -16.20 7.77 33.83
CA GLU A 30 -15.69 6.65 33.03
C GLU A 30 -16.80 5.94 32.24
N ALA A 31 -18.01 5.91 32.72
CA ALA A 31 -19.15 5.27 32.04
C ALA A 31 -19.52 5.92 30.69
N ASN A 32 -19.19 7.20 30.50
CA ASN A 32 -19.47 7.95 29.26
C ASN A 32 -18.22 8.16 28.36
N ALA A 33 -17.08 7.52 28.67
CA ALA A 33 -15.89 7.66 27.87
C ALA A 33 -16.03 6.90 26.55
N VAL A 34 -15.89 7.61 25.42
CA VAL A 34 -15.87 6.98 24.10
C VAL A 34 -14.51 6.35 23.89
N TRP A 35 -14.49 5.02 23.76
CA TRP A 35 -13.29 4.26 23.48
C TRP A 35 -13.18 3.94 21.99
N GLY A 36 -12.00 4.20 21.42
CA GLY A 36 -11.64 3.80 20.08
C GLY A 36 -10.51 2.78 20.07
N GLN A 37 -10.33 2.13 18.95
CA GLN A 37 -9.25 1.20 18.70
C GLN A 37 -8.26 1.80 17.73
N ALA A 38 -6.99 1.70 18.07
CA ALA A 38 -5.89 2.11 17.20
C ALA A 38 -5.70 1.10 16.08
N ASP A 39 -5.33 1.64 14.92
CA ASP A 39 -4.99 0.90 13.71
C ASP A 39 -3.87 1.64 12.99
N ALA A 40 -3.30 1.04 11.95
CA ALA A 40 -2.23 1.66 11.17
C ALA A 40 -2.32 1.20 9.71
N THR A 41 -1.65 1.93 8.80
CA THR A 41 -1.51 1.48 7.43
C THR A 41 -0.63 0.24 7.39
N GLU A 42 -1.21 -0.86 6.96
CA GLU A 42 -0.55 -2.14 6.72
C GLU A 42 -0.69 -2.51 5.25
N VAL A 43 0.40 -2.95 4.64
CA VAL A 43 0.44 -3.35 3.24
C VAL A 43 1.04 -4.75 3.14
N ASP A 44 0.29 -5.61 2.50
CA ASP A 44 0.75 -6.94 2.11
C ASP A 44 1.70 -6.85 0.92
N VAL A 45 2.95 -7.23 1.13
CA VAL A 45 3.95 -7.31 0.05
C VAL A 45 3.81 -8.65 -0.64
N ASN A 46 3.35 -8.59 -1.89
CA ASN A 46 3.12 -9.76 -2.73
C ASN A 46 4.04 -9.76 -3.96
N THR A 47 4.12 -10.90 -4.64
CA THR A 47 4.88 -11.06 -5.88
C THR A 47 3.95 -11.00 -7.09
N LYS A 48 4.46 -10.47 -8.22
CA LYS A 48 3.80 -10.53 -9.52
C LYS A 48 4.19 -11.78 -10.32
N VAL A 49 5.35 -12.38 -10.02
CA VAL A 49 5.84 -13.58 -10.71
C VAL A 49 5.73 -14.81 -9.80
N PRO A 50 5.24 -15.94 -10.31
CA PRO A 50 5.22 -17.17 -9.53
C PRO A 50 6.61 -17.75 -9.40
N GLY A 51 6.85 -18.53 -8.34
CA GLY A 51 8.11 -19.24 -8.15
C GLY A 51 8.30 -19.74 -6.73
N ARG A 52 9.40 -20.41 -6.47
CA ARG A 52 9.76 -20.91 -5.14
C ARG A 52 10.44 -19.80 -4.34
N LEU A 53 9.99 -19.58 -3.10
CA LEU A 53 10.67 -18.68 -2.16
C LEU A 53 12.03 -19.27 -1.76
N VAL A 54 13.12 -18.65 -2.22
CA VAL A 54 14.50 -19.11 -1.98
C VAL A 54 15.09 -18.54 -0.71
N LYS A 55 14.83 -17.25 -0.46
CA LYS A 55 15.33 -16.54 0.70
C LYS A 55 14.29 -15.59 1.27
N LEU A 56 14.31 -15.46 2.59
CA LEU A 56 13.57 -14.45 3.33
C LEU A 56 14.59 -13.71 4.20
N TYR A 57 14.73 -12.40 3.99
CA TYR A 57 15.75 -11.58 4.66
C TYR A 57 15.25 -10.95 5.95
N VAL A 58 13.94 -11.01 6.19
CA VAL A 58 13.27 -10.38 7.32
C VAL A 58 12.47 -11.40 8.12
N ARG A 59 12.16 -11.05 9.36
CA ARG A 59 11.30 -11.78 10.28
C ARG A 59 10.28 -10.83 10.89
N GLU A 60 9.24 -11.35 11.50
CA GLU A 60 8.27 -10.55 12.24
C GLU A 60 8.98 -9.68 13.29
N GLY A 61 8.61 -8.42 13.38
CA GLY A 61 9.25 -7.40 14.21
C GLY A 61 10.49 -6.74 13.58
N SER A 62 10.98 -7.16 12.40
CA SER A 62 12.08 -6.49 11.71
C SER A 62 11.69 -5.07 11.27
N GLN A 63 12.56 -4.10 11.55
CA GLN A 63 12.45 -2.77 10.98
C GLN A 63 13.09 -2.76 9.60
N VAL A 64 12.40 -2.19 8.62
CA VAL A 64 12.82 -2.10 7.22
C VAL A 64 12.69 -0.68 6.71
N LYS A 65 13.58 -0.30 5.81
CA LYS A 65 13.51 0.96 5.05
C LYS A 65 13.00 0.70 3.65
N LYS A 66 12.44 1.72 3.04
CA LYS A 66 12.03 1.67 1.64
C LYS A 66 13.18 1.20 0.75
N GLY A 67 12.96 0.14 -0.02
CA GLY A 67 13.94 -0.46 -0.90
C GLY A 67 14.75 -1.60 -0.28
N ASP A 68 14.65 -1.87 1.02
CA ASP A 68 15.29 -3.03 1.65
C ASP A 68 14.75 -4.33 1.08
N MET A 69 15.64 -5.29 0.84
CA MET A 69 15.24 -6.62 0.35
C MET A 69 14.50 -7.39 1.44
N LEU A 70 13.30 -7.84 1.13
CA LEU A 70 12.44 -8.63 2.02
C LEU A 70 12.55 -10.11 1.73
N ALA A 71 12.44 -10.47 0.46
CA ALA A 71 12.39 -11.85 0.00
C ALA A 71 12.97 -11.99 -1.40
N GLN A 72 13.38 -13.20 -1.74
CA GLN A 72 13.85 -13.57 -3.06
C GLN A 72 13.15 -14.84 -3.52
N ILE A 73 12.58 -14.79 -4.71
CA ILE A 73 11.99 -15.90 -5.44
C ILE A 73 13.07 -16.49 -6.37
N ASP A 74 12.96 -17.77 -6.70
CA ASP A 74 13.83 -18.42 -7.67
C ASP A 74 13.75 -17.72 -9.04
N ALA A 75 14.84 -17.10 -9.43
CA ALA A 75 14.91 -16.28 -10.63
C ALA A 75 15.33 -17.05 -11.89
N ARG A 76 15.69 -18.34 -11.79
CA ARG A 76 16.29 -19.12 -12.89
C ARG A 76 15.44 -19.14 -14.16
N GLU A 77 14.13 -19.27 -14.02
CA GLU A 77 13.21 -19.26 -15.16
C GLU A 77 13.14 -17.87 -15.80
N GLN A 78 13.00 -16.79 -14.97
CA GLN A 78 12.92 -15.42 -15.45
C GLN A 78 14.24 -14.94 -16.06
N ASP A 79 15.37 -15.41 -15.53
CA ASP A 79 16.69 -15.14 -16.07
C ASP A 79 16.85 -15.79 -17.46
N ALA A 80 16.50 -17.07 -17.60
CA ALA A 80 16.52 -17.77 -18.89
C ALA A 80 15.61 -17.10 -19.94
N LEU A 81 14.40 -16.65 -19.52
CA LEU A 81 13.49 -15.90 -20.41
C LEU A 81 14.08 -14.55 -20.83
N THR A 82 14.79 -13.88 -19.93
CA THR A 82 15.45 -12.60 -20.21
C THR A 82 16.62 -12.80 -21.18
N ASP A 83 17.40 -13.85 -21.02
CA ASP A 83 18.48 -14.18 -21.95
C ASP A 83 17.97 -14.59 -23.34
N ALA A 84 16.87 -15.33 -23.41
CA ALA A 84 16.21 -15.62 -24.68
C ALA A 84 15.68 -14.34 -25.37
N ALA A 85 15.14 -13.38 -24.60
CA ALA A 85 14.70 -12.09 -25.14
C ALA A 85 15.88 -11.26 -25.65
N LYS A 86 17.03 -11.24 -24.94
CA LYS A 86 18.28 -10.61 -25.41
C LYS A 86 18.74 -11.18 -26.75
N ALA A 87 18.75 -12.52 -26.88
CA ALA A 87 19.13 -13.16 -28.13
C ALA A 87 18.23 -12.78 -29.29
N LYS A 88 16.90 -12.61 -29.04
CA LYS A 88 15.96 -12.13 -30.08
C LYS A 88 16.26 -10.69 -30.51
N VAL A 89 16.64 -9.81 -29.58
CA VAL A 89 17.07 -8.43 -29.92
C VAL A 89 18.29 -8.46 -30.84
N GLU A 90 19.29 -9.26 -30.50
CA GLU A 90 20.50 -9.36 -31.35
C GLU A 90 20.20 -9.95 -32.74
N ALA A 91 19.32 -10.94 -32.85
CA ALA A 91 18.86 -11.46 -34.13
C ALA A 91 18.12 -10.39 -34.97
N ALA A 92 17.23 -9.61 -34.33
CA ALA A 92 16.53 -8.52 -35.00
C ALA A 92 17.48 -7.41 -35.47
N LYS A 93 18.50 -7.05 -34.68
CA LYS A 93 19.56 -6.09 -35.06
C LYS A 93 20.37 -6.58 -36.26
N ALA A 94 20.71 -7.87 -36.30
CA ALA A 94 21.41 -8.46 -37.46
C ALA A 94 20.55 -8.38 -38.72
N SER A 95 19.24 -8.71 -38.64
CA SER A 95 18.30 -8.56 -39.75
C SER A 95 18.17 -7.12 -40.24
N ARG A 96 18.12 -6.14 -39.31
CA ARG A 96 18.11 -4.71 -39.63
C ARG A 96 19.36 -4.31 -40.37
N LEU A 97 20.54 -4.75 -39.93
CA LEU A 97 21.82 -4.44 -40.60
C LEU A 97 21.84 -4.98 -42.03
N GLN A 98 21.31 -6.18 -42.26
CA GLN A 98 21.16 -6.74 -43.60
C GLN A 98 20.21 -5.89 -44.47
N ALA A 99 19.03 -5.52 -43.91
CA ALA A 99 18.07 -4.68 -44.63
C ALA A 99 18.64 -3.30 -44.95
N LEU A 100 19.39 -2.69 -44.02
CA LEU A 100 20.09 -1.44 -44.23
C LEU A 100 21.10 -1.53 -45.41
N ALA A 101 21.95 -2.56 -45.43
CA ALA A 101 22.93 -2.74 -46.51
C ALA A 101 22.24 -2.87 -47.88
N ASN A 102 21.12 -3.60 -47.97
CA ASN A 102 20.34 -3.71 -49.18
C ASN A 102 19.71 -2.38 -49.60
N TYR A 103 19.18 -1.64 -48.64
CA TYR A 103 18.58 -0.31 -48.92
C TYR A 103 19.63 0.70 -49.38
N GLU A 104 20.78 0.77 -48.72
CA GLU A 104 21.90 1.62 -49.15
C GLU A 104 22.40 1.27 -50.55
N GLN A 105 22.45 -0.02 -50.90
CA GLN A 105 22.78 -0.44 -52.27
C GLN A 105 21.74 0.06 -53.26
N ALA A 106 20.46 -0.08 -52.96
CA ALA A 106 19.37 0.40 -53.81
C ALA A 106 19.43 1.94 -54.00
N GLN A 107 19.75 2.68 -52.91
CA GLN A 107 19.92 4.14 -52.99
C GLN A 107 21.06 4.54 -53.96
N ARG A 108 22.23 3.87 -53.85
CA ARG A 108 23.38 4.13 -54.77
C ARG A 108 23.01 3.79 -56.19
N ASP A 109 22.29 2.68 -56.45
CA ASP A 109 21.85 2.29 -57.77
C ASP A 109 20.83 3.29 -58.32
N PHE A 110 19.81 3.66 -57.54
CA PHE A 110 18.82 4.64 -57.94
C PHE A 110 19.47 5.99 -58.33
N ALA A 111 20.36 6.54 -57.49
CA ALA A 111 21.06 7.80 -57.77
C ALA A 111 21.87 7.75 -59.08
N ARG A 112 22.47 6.59 -59.39
CA ARG A 112 23.19 6.38 -60.66
C ARG A 112 22.26 6.38 -61.85
N TYR A 113 21.15 5.63 -61.78
CA TYR A 113 20.21 5.53 -62.88
C TYR A 113 19.36 6.80 -63.06
N GLU A 114 19.12 7.58 -62.05
CA GLU A 114 18.55 8.92 -62.12
C GLU A 114 19.42 9.86 -62.95
N GLN A 115 20.74 9.90 -62.75
CA GLN A 115 21.69 10.68 -63.52
C GLN A 115 21.74 10.21 -64.99
N LEU A 116 21.68 8.89 -65.23
CA LEU A 116 21.66 8.34 -66.60
C LEU A 116 20.34 8.68 -67.33
N TYR A 117 19.24 8.68 -66.68
CA TYR A 117 17.95 9.06 -67.20
C TYR A 117 17.90 10.56 -67.58
N GLN A 118 18.40 11.42 -66.70
CA GLN A 118 18.55 12.86 -66.98
C GLN A 118 19.39 13.16 -68.19
N ARG A 119 20.38 12.30 -68.52
CA ARG A 119 21.21 12.40 -69.73
C ARG A 119 20.65 11.67 -70.96
N GLY A 120 19.47 11.08 -70.84
CA GLY A 120 18.85 10.33 -71.92
C GLY A 120 19.49 8.95 -72.21
N ALA A 121 20.34 8.45 -71.33
CA ALA A 121 21.11 7.22 -71.51
C ALA A 121 20.32 5.93 -71.15
N VAL A 122 19.17 6.05 -70.47
CA VAL A 122 18.30 4.92 -70.11
C VAL A 122 16.83 5.28 -70.32
N SER A 123 15.97 4.26 -70.51
CA SER A 123 14.52 4.46 -70.70
C SER A 123 13.83 4.82 -69.37
N LYS A 124 12.64 5.43 -69.43
CA LYS A 124 11.80 5.75 -68.30
C LYS A 124 11.44 4.50 -67.50
N ALA A 125 11.17 3.38 -68.15
CA ALA A 125 10.87 2.13 -67.50
C ALA A 125 12.01 1.61 -66.59
N VAL A 126 13.27 1.77 -67.03
CA VAL A 126 14.45 1.41 -66.23
C VAL A 126 14.58 2.33 -65.02
N TYR A 127 14.41 3.63 -65.19
CA TYR A 127 14.42 4.60 -64.09
C TYR A 127 13.34 4.26 -63.04
N GLU A 128 12.08 4.03 -63.47
CA GLU A 128 10.98 3.68 -62.58
C GLU A 128 11.23 2.37 -61.84
N ALA A 129 11.86 1.38 -62.48
CA ALA A 129 12.19 0.11 -61.83
C ALA A 129 13.19 0.28 -60.66
N TYR A 130 14.20 1.16 -60.83
CA TYR A 130 15.16 1.43 -59.74
C TYR A 130 14.56 2.33 -58.66
N SER A 131 13.65 3.25 -58.99
CA SER A 131 12.87 4.03 -58.01
C SER A 131 12.01 3.12 -57.15
N SER A 132 11.24 2.24 -57.79
CA SER A 132 10.37 1.27 -57.04
C SER A 132 11.22 0.30 -56.20
N LYS A 133 12.38 -0.16 -56.69
CA LYS A 133 13.28 -1.02 -55.91
C LYS A 133 13.79 -0.33 -54.65
N GLN A 134 14.20 0.95 -54.77
CA GLN A 134 14.64 1.72 -53.61
C GLN A 134 13.52 1.88 -52.58
N GLU A 135 12.30 2.22 -53.01
CA GLU A 135 11.13 2.38 -52.16
C GLU A 135 10.79 1.07 -51.41
N VAL A 136 10.77 -0.05 -52.14
CA VAL A 136 10.50 -1.37 -51.53
C VAL A 136 11.53 -1.74 -50.48
N LEU A 137 12.84 -1.56 -50.82
CA LEU A 137 13.91 -1.90 -49.83
C LEU A 137 13.98 -0.90 -48.70
N GLY A 138 13.52 0.34 -48.85
CA GLY A 138 13.30 1.30 -47.79
C GLY A 138 12.21 0.82 -46.81
N ALA A 139 11.08 0.36 -47.37
CA ALA A 139 10.00 -0.20 -46.54
C ALA A 139 10.44 -1.46 -45.77
N VAL A 140 11.29 -2.33 -46.37
CA VAL A 140 11.85 -3.50 -45.72
C VAL A 140 12.80 -3.09 -44.56
N TYR A 141 13.60 -2.05 -44.75
CA TYR A 141 14.47 -1.51 -43.69
C TYR A 141 13.63 -0.94 -42.52
N GLU A 142 12.57 -0.17 -42.82
CA GLU A 142 11.66 0.35 -41.77
C GLU A 142 10.94 -0.78 -41.03
N GLN A 143 10.53 -1.83 -41.73
CA GLN A 143 9.96 -3.03 -41.09
C GLN A 143 10.98 -3.69 -40.14
N ALA A 144 12.25 -3.78 -40.55
CA ALA A 144 13.30 -4.34 -39.71
C ALA A 144 13.59 -3.46 -38.47
N ASN A 145 13.55 -2.12 -38.62
CA ASN A 145 13.63 -1.18 -37.49
C ASN A 145 12.50 -1.42 -36.48
N ALA A 146 11.25 -1.52 -36.95
CA ALA A 146 10.09 -1.81 -36.10
C ALA A 146 10.24 -3.16 -35.37
N SER A 147 10.81 -4.17 -36.04
CA SER A 147 11.10 -5.48 -35.43
C SER A 147 12.13 -5.41 -34.29
N VAL A 148 13.16 -4.58 -34.43
CA VAL A 148 14.14 -4.32 -33.36
C VAL A 148 13.43 -3.66 -32.18
N GLU A 149 12.63 -2.61 -32.41
CA GLU A 149 11.91 -1.93 -31.35
C GLU A 149 10.96 -2.88 -30.60
N ALA A 150 10.23 -3.70 -31.31
CA ALA A 150 9.33 -4.71 -30.70
C ALA A 150 10.10 -5.70 -29.82
N SER A 151 11.26 -6.18 -30.29
CA SER A 151 12.13 -7.09 -29.53
C SER A 151 12.74 -6.43 -28.28
N GLU A 152 13.10 -5.15 -28.36
CA GLU A 152 13.60 -4.39 -27.21
C GLU A 152 12.51 -4.16 -26.15
N LYS A 153 11.26 -3.90 -26.55
CA LYS A 153 10.13 -3.81 -25.63
C LYS A 153 9.87 -5.16 -24.94
N ALA A 154 9.97 -6.27 -25.67
CA ALA A 154 9.85 -7.62 -25.11
C ALA A 154 10.97 -7.92 -24.10
N LEU A 155 12.20 -7.55 -24.39
CA LEU A 155 13.32 -7.66 -23.46
C LEU A 155 13.10 -6.82 -22.20
N LYS A 156 12.62 -5.59 -22.34
CA LYS A 156 12.30 -4.73 -21.20
C LYS A 156 11.24 -5.38 -20.30
N GLN A 157 10.19 -5.95 -20.89
CA GLN A 157 9.15 -6.66 -20.12
C GLN A 157 9.73 -7.85 -19.36
N SER A 158 10.59 -8.65 -19.99
CA SER A 158 11.25 -9.78 -19.35
C SER A 158 12.16 -9.34 -18.20
N SER A 159 12.93 -8.25 -18.41
CA SER A 159 13.79 -7.67 -17.37
C SER A 159 13.00 -7.14 -16.16
N ILE A 160 11.81 -6.58 -16.38
CA ILE A 160 10.92 -6.17 -15.29
C ILE A 160 10.47 -7.40 -14.49
N ASN A 161 10.05 -8.47 -15.18
CA ASN A 161 9.63 -9.70 -14.51
C ASN A 161 10.78 -10.34 -13.71
N LEU A 162 12.01 -10.29 -14.23
CA LEU A 162 13.20 -10.71 -13.49
C LEU A 162 13.42 -9.85 -12.24
N GLY A 163 13.26 -8.53 -12.33
CA GLY A 163 13.35 -7.64 -11.18
C GLY A 163 12.30 -7.92 -10.10
N GLU A 164 11.08 -8.34 -10.49
CA GLU A 164 10.00 -8.70 -9.56
C GLU A 164 10.26 -10.01 -8.78
N THR A 165 11.34 -10.75 -9.08
CA THR A 165 11.77 -11.91 -8.27
C THR A 165 12.42 -11.48 -6.95
N ILE A 166 12.80 -10.21 -6.82
CA ILE A 166 13.33 -9.62 -5.58
C ILE A 166 12.26 -8.71 -5.01
N LEU A 167 11.71 -9.07 -3.87
CA LEU A 167 10.72 -8.27 -3.18
C LEU A 167 11.41 -7.26 -2.28
N VAL A 168 11.01 -6.01 -2.39
CA VAL A 168 11.55 -4.89 -1.60
C VAL A 168 10.45 -4.18 -0.82
N ALA A 169 10.83 -3.53 0.29
CA ALA A 169 9.93 -2.74 1.11
C ALA A 169 9.43 -1.51 0.34
N PRO A 170 8.11 -1.28 0.25
CA PRO A 170 7.54 -0.13 -0.45
C PRO A 170 7.70 1.19 0.30
N PHE A 171 7.84 1.13 1.63
CA PHE A 171 8.02 2.26 2.54
C PHE A 171 8.77 1.82 3.82
N ASP A 172 9.16 2.79 4.64
CA ASP A 172 9.80 2.54 5.94
C ASP A 172 8.77 1.97 6.92
N GLY A 173 9.04 0.80 7.51
CA GLY A 173 8.05 0.13 8.32
C GLY A 173 8.59 -0.98 9.22
N ILE A 174 7.65 -1.69 9.82
CA ILE A 174 7.90 -2.86 10.65
C ILE A 174 7.15 -4.04 10.04
N VAL A 175 7.84 -5.16 9.87
CA VAL A 175 7.20 -6.41 9.42
C VAL A 175 6.31 -6.94 10.54
N THR A 176 5.01 -7.02 10.27
CA THR A 176 3.99 -7.46 11.23
C THR A 176 3.69 -8.94 11.13
N THR A 177 3.59 -9.44 9.90
CA THR A 177 3.18 -10.82 9.63
C THR A 177 4.05 -11.44 8.54
N LYS A 178 4.41 -12.69 8.74
CA LYS A 178 5.04 -13.55 7.75
C LYS A 178 4.03 -14.60 7.27
N TYR A 179 3.63 -14.53 6.01
CA TYR A 179 2.66 -15.45 5.43
C TYR A 179 3.28 -16.71 4.83
N SER A 180 4.55 -16.64 4.44
CA SER A 180 5.20 -17.73 3.71
C SER A 180 6.60 -18.03 4.23
N ASP A 181 6.97 -19.32 4.18
CA ASP A 181 8.29 -19.81 4.58
C ASP A 181 9.17 -20.12 3.35
N VAL A 182 10.48 -20.09 3.57
CA VAL A 182 11.47 -20.48 2.56
C VAL A 182 11.19 -21.93 2.10
N GLY A 183 11.20 -22.13 0.79
CA GLY A 183 10.85 -23.39 0.15
C GLY A 183 9.41 -23.48 -0.36
N THR A 184 8.52 -22.59 0.09
CA THR A 184 7.13 -22.55 -0.35
C THR A 184 7.03 -22.11 -1.81
N MET A 185 6.09 -22.69 -2.55
CA MET A 185 5.74 -22.27 -3.90
C MET A 185 4.75 -21.12 -3.81
N ILE A 186 5.10 -19.97 -4.38
CA ILE A 186 4.32 -18.73 -4.33
C ILE A 186 3.65 -18.52 -5.69
N SER A 187 2.37 -18.21 -5.67
CA SER A 187 1.60 -17.79 -6.85
C SER A 187 1.59 -16.27 -6.98
N SER A 188 1.34 -15.78 -8.21
CA SER A 188 1.16 -14.33 -8.44
C SER A 188 0.03 -13.77 -7.56
N GLY A 189 0.30 -12.65 -6.89
CA GLY A 189 -0.62 -11.99 -5.98
C GLY A 189 -0.64 -12.56 -4.54
N MET A 190 0.06 -13.66 -4.27
CA MET A 190 0.14 -14.24 -2.93
C MET A 190 1.04 -13.40 -2.03
N PRO A 191 0.58 -12.99 -0.83
CA PRO A 191 1.39 -12.19 0.09
C PRO A 191 2.50 -13.04 0.72
N ILE A 192 3.66 -12.42 0.93
CA ILE A 192 4.82 -13.04 1.57
C ILE A 192 5.02 -12.48 2.98
N VAL A 193 4.95 -11.17 3.11
CA VAL A 193 5.03 -10.46 4.40
C VAL A 193 4.08 -9.27 4.40
N ALA A 194 3.60 -8.87 5.59
CA ALA A 194 2.93 -7.59 5.79
C ALA A 194 3.87 -6.58 6.43
N ILE A 195 3.80 -5.33 5.99
CA ILE A 195 4.58 -4.21 6.53
C ILE A 195 3.63 -3.13 6.99
N GLN A 196 3.80 -2.69 8.23
CA GLN A 196 3.06 -1.60 8.84
C GLN A 196 3.91 -0.34 8.90
N SER A 197 3.32 0.79 8.56
CA SER A 197 3.94 2.11 8.76
C SER A 197 3.85 2.53 10.22
N PRO A 198 4.96 2.83 10.91
CA PRO A 198 4.93 3.26 12.29
C PRO A 198 4.46 4.71 12.48
N SER A 199 4.43 5.51 11.43
CA SER A 199 4.09 6.93 11.46
C SER A 199 2.68 7.25 10.95
N ASP A 200 1.99 6.27 10.37
CA ASP A 200 0.62 6.44 9.84
C ASP A 200 -0.36 5.64 10.70
N ASN A 201 -0.52 6.10 11.94
CA ASN A 201 -1.39 5.51 12.93
C ASN A 201 -2.63 6.36 13.13
N TRP A 202 -3.76 5.73 13.36
CA TRP A 202 -5.01 6.41 13.71
C TRP A 202 -5.79 5.62 14.74
N VAL A 203 -6.76 6.27 15.34
CA VAL A 203 -7.71 5.65 16.24
C VAL A 203 -9.12 5.83 15.70
N ASN A 204 -9.85 4.75 15.56
CA ASN A 204 -11.25 4.73 15.13
C ASN A 204 -12.16 4.77 16.34
N PHE A 205 -13.00 5.80 16.42
CA PHE A 205 -14.01 5.95 17.45
C PHE A 205 -15.40 5.75 16.85
N LYS A 206 -16.25 5.04 17.58
CA LYS A 206 -17.68 4.93 17.25
C LYS A 206 -18.43 5.95 18.08
N ILE A 207 -18.85 7.03 17.46
CA ILE A 207 -19.55 8.17 18.09
C ILE A 207 -21.04 8.03 17.83
N LYS A 208 -21.88 8.21 18.85
CA LYS A 208 -23.34 8.24 18.71
C LYS A 208 -23.75 9.46 17.87
N GLU A 209 -24.83 9.34 17.10
CA GLU A 209 -25.37 10.44 16.31
C GLU A 209 -25.63 11.69 17.16
N THR A 210 -26.17 11.52 18.35
CA THR A 210 -26.45 12.61 19.31
C THR A 210 -25.21 13.42 19.73
N ASP A 211 -24.04 12.80 19.69
CA ASP A 211 -22.78 13.40 20.10
C ASP A 211 -21.92 13.88 18.91
N LEU A 212 -22.32 13.55 17.68
CA LEU A 212 -21.53 13.82 16.48
C LEU A 212 -21.27 15.32 16.27
N GLY A 213 -22.22 16.17 16.63
CA GLY A 213 -22.09 17.62 16.52
C GLY A 213 -20.95 18.26 17.36
N LYS A 214 -20.39 17.51 18.32
CA LYS A 214 -19.25 17.95 19.14
C LYS A 214 -17.90 17.82 18.41
N TYR A 215 -17.87 17.10 17.28
CA TYR A 215 -16.65 16.76 16.55
C TYR A 215 -16.67 17.41 15.18
N THR A 216 -15.62 18.16 14.87
CA THR A 216 -15.47 18.81 13.57
C THR A 216 -14.24 18.29 12.84
N LEU A 217 -14.35 18.17 11.52
CA LEU A 217 -13.25 17.77 10.67
C LEU A 217 -12.05 18.71 10.86
N ASN A 218 -10.85 18.18 10.89
CA ASN A 218 -9.59 18.89 11.13
C ASN A 218 -9.39 19.49 12.53
N SER A 219 -10.29 19.27 13.49
CA SER A 219 -10.07 19.69 14.88
C SER A 219 -9.02 18.82 15.57
N SER A 220 -8.30 19.45 16.51
CA SER A 220 -7.34 18.76 17.38
C SER A 220 -8.05 18.20 18.61
N VAL A 221 -7.71 17.00 18.98
CA VAL A 221 -8.25 16.28 20.14
C VAL A 221 -7.13 15.64 20.93
N MET A 222 -7.36 15.39 22.22
CA MET A 222 -6.42 14.62 23.05
C MET A 222 -6.88 13.18 23.18
N LEU A 223 -5.98 12.27 22.92
CA LEU A 223 -6.17 10.84 23.08
C LEU A 223 -5.50 10.39 24.39
N GLN A 224 -6.18 9.58 25.19
CA GLN A 224 -5.59 8.94 26.37
C GLN A 224 -5.70 7.44 26.24
N GLY A 225 -4.54 6.77 26.33
CA GLY A 225 -4.48 5.31 26.36
C GLY A 225 -5.08 4.71 27.64
N ARG A 226 -5.14 3.37 27.69
CA ARG A 226 -5.47 2.67 28.95
C ARG A 226 -4.48 2.98 30.06
N ASN A 227 -3.18 3.16 29.74
CA ASN A 227 -2.24 3.79 30.65
C ASN A 227 -2.54 5.29 30.70
N PRO A 228 -2.94 5.86 31.87
CA PRO A 228 -3.28 7.28 32.01
C PRO A 228 -2.14 8.24 31.66
N GLU A 229 -0.88 7.79 31.74
CA GLU A 229 0.29 8.59 31.38
C GLU A 229 0.46 8.74 29.86
N LEU A 230 -0.14 7.83 29.08
CA LEU A 230 -0.07 7.89 27.62
C LEU A 230 -1.15 8.84 27.10
N LYS A 231 -0.81 10.11 27.00
CA LYS A 231 -1.62 11.16 26.39
C LYS A 231 -0.96 11.61 25.09
N LEU A 232 -1.73 11.64 24.00
CA LEU A 232 -1.25 11.92 22.66
C LEU A 232 -2.16 12.95 21.99
N PRO A 233 -1.60 13.91 21.25
CA PRO A 233 -2.39 14.77 20.39
C PRO A 233 -2.85 13.94 19.17
N GLY A 234 -4.08 14.18 18.75
CA GLY A 234 -4.65 13.61 17.54
C GLY A 234 -5.40 14.68 16.75
N LYS A 235 -5.57 14.44 15.46
CA LYS A 235 -6.35 15.29 14.57
C LYS A 235 -7.47 14.48 13.94
N ILE A 236 -8.69 14.99 13.96
CA ILE A 236 -9.82 14.37 13.28
C ILE A 236 -9.64 14.54 11.78
N VAL A 237 -9.40 13.42 11.06
CA VAL A 237 -9.15 13.41 9.62
C VAL A 237 -10.32 12.91 8.80
N ASP A 238 -11.23 12.17 9.42
CA ASP A 238 -12.43 11.67 8.76
C ASP A 238 -13.57 11.50 9.75
N ILE A 239 -14.77 11.84 9.29
CA ILE A 239 -16.05 11.57 9.94
C ILE A 239 -16.90 10.87 8.91
N SER A 240 -17.14 9.56 9.11
CA SER A 240 -17.87 8.73 8.16
C SER A 240 -19.27 9.31 7.88
N LYS A 241 -19.62 9.40 6.60
CA LYS A 241 -20.97 9.77 6.15
C LYS A 241 -21.96 8.60 6.19
N LYS A 242 -21.46 7.37 6.38
CA LYS A 242 -22.30 6.18 6.47
C LYS A 242 -22.38 5.73 7.93
N PRO A 243 -23.59 5.53 8.47
CA PRO A 243 -23.75 5.01 9.81
C PRO A 243 -23.29 3.55 9.88
N ASN A 244 -22.72 3.19 11.00
CA ASN A 244 -22.53 1.79 11.40
C ASN A 244 -23.64 1.42 12.36
N PHE A 245 -24.48 0.46 11.97
CA PHE A 245 -25.47 -0.12 12.86
C PHE A 245 -24.73 -1.04 13.83
N ALA A 246 -24.66 -0.66 15.08
CA ALA A 246 -24.24 -1.57 16.14
C ALA A 246 -25.37 -2.55 16.40
N THR A 247 -25.38 -3.69 15.71
CA THR A 247 -26.25 -4.82 16.07
C THR A 247 -25.75 -5.38 17.40
N TYR A 248 -26.16 -4.77 18.49
CA TYR A 248 -26.06 -5.39 19.80
C TYR A 248 -27.24 -6.36 19.88
N ARG A 249 -26.99 -7.64 19.67
CA ARG A 249 -27.93 -8.67 20.14
C ARG A 249 -27.91 -8.62 21.68
N ALA A 250 -28.76 -7.79 22.25
CA ALA A 250 -29.07 -7.87 23.64
C ALA A 250 -29.89 -9.15 23.85
N THR A 251 -29.26 -10.17 24.42
CA THR A 251 -29.96 -11.27 25.08
C THR A 251 -30.43 -10.78 26.46
N SER A 252 -31.35 -9.84 26.51
CA SER A 252 -32.19 -9.62 27.70
C SER A 252 -33.38 -8.74 27.34
N GLU A 253 -34.51 -9.24 27.65
CA GLU A 253 -35.80 -8.59 27.55
C GLU A 253 -35.87 -7.26 28.29
N ARG A 254 -36.58 -6.30 27.67
CA ARG A 254 -37.07 -5.02 28.18
C ARG A 254 -36.12 -3.82 28.15
N GLY A 255 -36.38 -2.94 27.23
CA GLY A 255 -36.00 -1.54 27.27
C GLY A 255 -35.73 -0.98 25.88
N ASN A 256 -36.49 0.01 25.47
CA ASN A 256 -36.38 0.87 24.31
C ASN A 256 -35.27 0.52 23.31
N ASP A 257 -35.66 -0.14 22.23
CA ASP A 257 -34.86 -0.33 21.02
C ASP A 257 -34.74 1.02 20.29
N ASP A 258 -34.03 1.97 20.86
CA ASP A 258 -33.44 3.02 20.06
C ASP A 258 -32.17 2.40 19.42
N ASP A 259 -32.28 2.02 18.16
CA ASP A 259 -31.15 1.63 17.33
C ASP A 259 -30.06 2.67 17.49
N ILE A 260 -28.97 2.33 18.21
CA ILE A 260 -27.89 3.27 18.47
C ILE A 260 -27.09 3.42 17.18
N ILE A 261 -27.48 4.39 16.38
CA ILE A 261 -26.74 4.80 15.18
C ILE A 261 -25.42 5.40 15.64
N THR A 262 -24.33 4.82 15.15
CA THR A 262 -22.98 5.32 15.41
C THR A 262 -22.26 5.68 14.11
N PHE A 263 -21.41 6.68 14.18
CA PHE A 263 -20.56 7.10 13.07
C PHE A 263 -19.10 6.87 13.44
N ASN A 264 -18.29 6.43 12.47
CA ASN A 264 -16.86 6.30 12.68
C ASN A 264 -16.20 7.68 12.56
N VAL A 265 -15.45 8.04 13.59
CA VAL A 265 -14.57 9.22 13.61
C VAL A 265 -13.14 8.72 13.65
N LYS A 266 -12.37 9.04 12.60
CA LYS A 266 -10.95 8.67 12.47
C LYS A 266 -10.09 9.80 12.98
N VAL A 267 -9.30 9.52 14.01
CA VAL A 267 -8.37 10.46 14.61
C VAL A 267 -6.96 10.02 14.29
N GLN A 268 -6.24 10.76 13.47
CA GLN A 268 -4.85 10.48 13.11
C GLN A 268 -3.91 10.93 14.22
N THR A 269 -2.90 10.11 14.49
CA THR A 269 -1.80 10.41 15.39
C THR A 269 -0.50 9.88 14.79
N ASN A 270 0.55 10.69 14.81
CA ASN A 270 1.85 10.30 14.23
C ASN A 270 2.83 9.77 15.29
N ASP A 271 2.30 9.26 16.40
CA ASP A 271 3.14 8.77 17.51
C ASP A 271 3.48 7.29 17.33
N ALA A 272 4.76 6.99 17.21
CA ALA A 272 5.28 5.63 17.03
C ALA A 272 5.02 4.68 18.23
N ARG A 273 4.57 5.20 19.37
CA ARG A 273 4.18 4.38 20.53
C ARG A 273 2.80 3.75 20.37
N VAL A 274 2.00 4.25 19.42
CA VAL A 274 0.68 3.70 19.10
C VAL A 274 0.87 2.42 18.29
N ARG A 275 0.26 1.35 18.76
CA ARG A 275 0.25 0.07 18.04
C ARG A 275 -1.19 -0.33 17.71
N PRO A 276 -1.45 -0.97 16.55
CA PRO A 276 -2.75 -1.55 16.26
C PRO A 276 -3.29 -2.40 17.41
N GLY A 277 -4.57 -2.29 17.64
CA GLY A 277 -5.24 -2.98 18.75
C GLY A 277 -5.22 -2.24 20.09
N MET A 278 -4.36 -1.24 20.29
CA MET A 278 -4.40 -0.40 21.48
C MET A 278 -5.73 0.36 21.56
N ARG A 279 -6.23 0.56 22.78
CA ARG A 279 -7.46 1.30 23.03
C ARG A 279 -7.18 2.67 23.62
N PHE A 280 -7.83 3.67 23.06
CA PHE A 280 -7.74 5.05 23.49
C PHE A 280 -9.12 5.61 23.79
N LYS A 281 -9.19 6.51 24.76
CA LYS A 281 -10.38 7.34 24.99
C LYS A 281 -10.16 8.75 24.47
N LEU A 282 -11.21 9.36 23.95
CA LEU A 282 -11.23 10.76 23.58
C LEU A 282 -11.39 11.60 24.85
N LEU A 283 -10.45 12.49 25.09
CA LEU A 283 -10.60 13.53 26.11
C LEU A 283 -11.25 14.73 25.41
N GLN A 284 -12.44 15.11 25.86
CA GLN A 284 -13.06 16.37 25.44
C GLN A 284 -12.22 17.52 26.01
N GLY A 285 -11.74 18.40 25.11
CA GLY A 285 -11.10 19.66 25.49
C GLY A 285 -12.11 20.64 26.05
#